data_0dc403b7ec828b9d5df12e205979d34b
#
_entry.id   0dc403b7ec828b9d5df12e205979d34b
#
_cell.length_a   1.000
_cell.length_b   1.000
_cell.length_c   1.000
_cell.angle_alpha   90.00
_cell.angle_beta   90.00
_cell.angle_gamma   90.00
#
_symmetry.space_group_name_H-M   'P 1'
#
loop_
_entity.id
_entity.type
_entity.pdbx_description
1 polymer ?
#
loop_
_entity_poly.entity_id
_entity_poly.type
_entity_poly.pdbx_seq_one_letter_code
_entity_poly.pdbx_strand_id
1 'polypeptide(L)'
;MAKKRKPKKKVNKPESERAFSWYPGHMVKAKRELEANLKLADAVLVMLDSRAPVSTRHPELEQILESRSCPFGLVLNKCDLSENDQTDRWCRVLRDEDMSVVRMNSVKGRGPGALTSLLDGVEKAVNQRRERKGLLPREPRLMVCGLPNSGKSTLLNRLVGKNRFKAGKKPGLTRGAQWVRVANRYQLLDTPGILYPRIEGETSLSILAAIGSVKRQVLPQEKVARRLLQILHERGRLDEFLPELEGRDWEREPLICLADVWGYQSKGEGEPTLRAFERFLNLLTDNSKPITWELPPAAEPGE
;
A
#
# COMPACT_ATOMS: atom_id res chain seq x y z
N MET A 1 -25.28 52.45 8.25
CA MET A 1 -26.13 51.28 7.87
C MET A 1 -25.27 50.13 7.40
N ALA A 2 -25.02 49.13 8.23
CA ALA A 2 -24.15 47.99 7.92
C ALA A 2 -24.99 46.85 7.33
N LYS A 3 -24.68 46.44 6.08
CA LYS A 3 -25.34 45.33 5.41
C LYS A 3 -24.91 44.00 6.05
N LYS A 4 -25.85 43.30 6.70
CA LYS A 4 -25.69 41.93 7.20
C LYS A 4 -25.47 40.96 6.02
N ARG A 5 -24.29 40.31 5.95
CA ARG A 5 -24.01 39.21 5.03
C ARG A 5 -24.85 37.98 5.43
N LYS A 6 -25.62 37.45 4.50
CA LYS A 6 -26.37 36.17 4.67
C LYS A 6 -25.37 35.00 4.77
N PRO A 7 -25.64 34.01 5.63
CA PRO A 7 -24.78 32.83 5.74
C PRO A 7 -24.85 32.01 4.45
N LYS A 8 -23.70 31.59 3.94
CA LYS A 8 -23.60 30.66 2.78
C LYS A 8 -24.23 29.32 3.17
N LYS A 9 -25.19 28.84 2.40
CA LYS A 9 -25.75 27.48 2.51
C LYS A 9 -24.63 26.47 2.39
N LYS A 10 -24.43 25.62 3.42
CA LYS A 10 -23.60 24.42 3.34
C LYS A 10 -24.19 23.49 2.30
N VAL A 11 -23.47 23.24 1.22
CA VAL A 11 -23.80 22.18 0.26
C VAL A 11 -23.63 20.88 1.00
N ASN A 12 -24.73 20.18 1.24
CA ASN A 12 -24.70 18.82 1.79
C ASN A 12 -24.11 17.90 0.71
N LYS A 13 -22.91 17.39 0.95
CA LYS A 13 -22.36 16.29 0.15
C LYS A 13 -23.23 15.04 0.33
N PRO A 14 -23.41 14.20 -0.71
CA PRO A 14 -24.20 12.98 -0.61
C PRO A 14 -23.64 12.05 0.48
N GLU A 15 -24.52 11.32 1.13
CA GLU A 15 -24.20 10.44 2.28
C GLU A 15 -23.12 9.39 1.95
N SER A 16 -22.99 8.95 0.69
CA SER A 16 -21.95 8.06 0.20
C SER A 16 -20.54 8.64 0.33
N GLU A 17 -20.37 9.96 0.26
CA GLU A 17 -19.07 10.62 0.46
C GLU A 17 -18.70 10.85 1.93
N ARG A 18 -19.69 10.79 2.85
CA ARG A 18 -19.45 10.98 4.30
C ARG A 18 -18.94 9.72 5.01
N ALA A 19 -19.19 8.53 4.44
CA ALA A 19 -18.87 7.26 5.08
C ALA A 19 -17.37 6.90 5.14
N PHE A 20 -16.51 7.60 4.38
CA PHE A 20 -15.08 7.26 4.23
C PHE A 20 -14.09 8.34 4.69
N SER A 21 -14.56 9.31 5.46
CA SER A 21 -13.68 10.35 6.03
C SER A 21 -12.84 9.79 7.19
N TRP A 22 -11.71 9.16 6.84
CA TRP A 22 -10.80 8.56 7.79
C TRP A 22 -9.90 9.64 8.43
N TYR A 23 -10.16 9.99 9.69
CA TYR A 23 -9.34 10.79 10.63
C TYR A 23 -8.60 12.01 10.06
N PRO A 24 -9.28 13.14 9.80
CA PRO A 24 -8.64 14.35 9.26
C PRO A 24 -7.45 14.87 10.08
N GLY A 25 -7.49 14.75 11.41
CA GLY A 25 -6.44 15.27 12.28
C GLY A 25 -5.13 14.49 12.21
N HIS A 26 -5.17 13.17 12.11
CA HIS A 26 -3.98 12.34 11.98
C HIS A 26 -3.33 12.49 10.59
N MET A 27 -4.13 12.70 9.54
CA MET A 27 -3.62 12.93 8.19
C MET A 27 -2.84 14.23 8.06
N VAL A 28 -3.31 15.31 8.67
CA VAL A 28 -2.60 16.61 8.66
C VAL A 28 -1.25 16.51 9.37
N LYS A 29 -1.20 15.84 10.52
CA LYS A 29 0.05 15.61 11.26
C LYS A 29 1.03 14.79 10.43
N ALA A 30 0.57 13.69 9.83
CA ALA A 30 1.42 12.83 9.01
C ALA A 30 1.91 13.51 7.75
N LYS A 31 1.10 14.33 7.08
CA LYS A 31 1.55 15.13 5.94
C LYS A 31 2.67 16.09 6.33
N ARG A 32 2.56 16.76 7.47
CA ARG A 32 3.62 17.62 8.01
C ARG A 32 4.90 16.85 8.34
N GLU A 33 4.78 15.68 8.96
CA GLU A 33 5.93 14.80 9.27
C GLU A 33 6.58 14.29 7.99
N LEU A 34 5.80 13.90 6.98
CA LEU A 34 6.30 13.50 5.66
C LEU A 34 7.08 14.64 5.02
N GLU A 35 6.51 15.84 4.94
CA GLU A 35 7.17 17.01 4.37
C GLU A 35 8.45 17.40 5.09
N ALA A 36 8.49 17.27 6.42
CA ALA A 36 9.68 17.51 7.23
C ALA A 36 10.78 16.49 6.93
N ASN A 37 10.42 15.21 6.82
CA ASN A 37 11.36 14.13 6.51
C ASN A 37 11.87 14.21 5.06
N LEU A 38 11.02 14.58 4.10
CA LEU A 38 11.41 14.79 2.71
C LEU A 38 12.47 15.89 2.53
N LYS A 39 12.52 16.88 3.43
CA LYS A 39 13.59 17.90 3.42
C LYS A 39 14.96 17.33 3.78
N LEU A 40 14.99 16.21 4.49
CA LEU A 40 16.21 15.56 4.95
C LEU A 40 16.69 14.49 3.98
N ALA A 41 15.83 14.01 3.08
CA ALA A 41 16.11 12.97 2.12
C ALA A 41 16.69 13.54 0.81
N ASP A 42 17.65 12.84 0.22
CA ASP A 42 18.16 13.12 -1.11
C ASP A 42 17.37 12.36 -2.18
N ALA A 43 16.81 11.21 -1.82
CA ALA A 43 15.95 10.38 -2.68
C ALA A 43 14.97 9.54 -1.87
N VAL A 44 13.94 9.00 -2.54
CA VAL A 44 12.86 8.24 -1.91
C VAL A 44 12.63 6.89 -2.59
N LEU A 45 12.47 5.83 -1.81
CA LEU A 45 11.94 4.56 -2.26
C LEU A 45 10.47 4.45 -1.82
N VAL A 46 9.57 4.35 -2.78
CA VAL A 46 8.13 4.20 -2.53
C VAL A 46 7.75 2.73 -2.62
N MET A 47 7.32 2.17 -1.48
CA MET A 47 6.94 0.76 -1.38
C MET A 47 5.48 0.59 -1.75
N LEU A 48 5.21 -0.17 -2.79
CA LEU A 48 3.88 -0.60 -3.22
C LEU A 48 3.69 -2.10 -2.90
N ASP A 49 2.45 -2.53 -2.75
CA ASP A 49 2.10 -3.95 -2.69
C ASP A 49 1.79 -4.45 -4.11
N SER A 50 2.51 -5.46 -4.59
CA SER A 50 2.34 -6.00 -5.96
C SER A 50 0.93 -6.51 -6.24
N ARG A 51 0.15 -6.82 -5.21
CA ARG A 51 -1.26 -7.24 -5.35
C ARG A 51 -2.21 -6.09 -5.68
N ALA A 52 -1.82 -4.86 -5.31
CA ALA A 52 -2.66 -3.66 -5.42
C ALA A 52 -1.81 -2.42 -5.71
N PRO A 53 -1.18 -2.32 -6.89
CA PRO A 53 -0.28 -1.22 -7.22
C PRO A 53 -0.96 0.14 -7.23
N VAL A 54 -2.20 0.24 -7.70
CA VAL A 54 -2.97 1.50 -7.77
C VAL A 54 -3.37 1.98 -6.38
N SER A 55 -4.05 1.12 -5.59
CA SER A 55 -4.51 1.49 -4.24
C SER A 55 -3.37 1.74 -3.25
N THR A 56 -2.16 1.22 -3.52
CA THR A 56 -0.99 1.45 -2.67
C THR A 56 -0.08 2.57 -3.16
N ARG A 57 -0.31 3.09 -4.37
CA ARG A 57 0.38 4.25 -4.94
C ARG A 57 -0.15 5.54 -4.29
N HIS A 58 0.70 6.56 -4.23
CA HIS A 58 0.34 7.84 -3.63
C HIS A 58 0.72 9.00 -4.57
N PRO A 59 -0.14 9.33 -5.55
CA PRO A 59 0.16 10.34 -6.59
C PRO A 59 0.56 11.71 -6.03
N GLU A 60 -0.05 12.15 -4.93
CA GLU A 60 0.32 13.42 -4.29
C GLU A 60 1.77 13.42 -3.79
N LEU A 61 2.28 12.28 -3.30
CA LEU A 61 3.69 12.16 -2.91
C LEU A 61 4.59 12.26 -4.15
N GLU A 62 4.25 11.56 -5.21
CA GLU A 62 5.01 11.58 -6.47
C GLU A 62 5.09 13.00 -7.03
N GLN A 63 3.98 13.74 -7.10
CA GLN A 63 3.96 15.16 -7.49
C GLN A 63 4.83 16.05 -6.58
N ILE A 64 4.85 15.79 -5.27
CA ILE A 64 5.74 16.52 -4.34
C ILE A 64 7.21 16.20 -4.64
N LEU A 65 7.55 14.96 -4.94
CA LEU A 65 8.91 14.54 -5.26
C LEU A 65 9.38 15.14 -6.59
N GLU A 66 8.55 15.12 -7.61
CA GLU A 66 8.79 15.73 -8.91
C GLU A 66 8.99 17.25 -8.81
N SER A 67 8.08 17.95 -8.11
CA SER A 67 8.17 19.40 -7.92
C SER A 67 9.45 19.83 -7.22
N ARG A 68 10.01 18.95 -6.39
CA ARG A 68 11.30 19.14 -5.69
C ARG A 68 12.49 18.61 -6.49
N SER A 69 12.27 18.03 -7.66
CA SER A 69 13.28 17.28 -8.42
C SER A 69 14.00 16.26 -7.53
N CYS A 70 13.28 15.61 -6.62
CA CYS A 70 13.82 14.59 -5.72
C CYS A 70 13.75 13.24 -6.42
N PRO A 71 14.89 12.57 -6.71
CA PRO A 71 14.86 11.26 -7.33
C PRO A 71 14.07 10.26 -6.49
N PHE A 72 13.25 9.44 -7.13
CA PHE A 72 12.54 8.36 -6.45
C PHE A 72 12.43 7.12 -7.31
N GLY A 73 12.14 5.99 -6.67
CA GLY A 73 11.89 4.73 -7.33
C GLY A 73 10.76 3.96 -6.65
N LEU A 74 10.00 3.21 -7.44
CA LEU A 74 8.91 2.36 -6.98
C LEU A 74 9.42 0.95 -6.71
N VAL A 75 8.98 0.36 -5.60
CA VAL A 75 9.29 -1.03 -5.25
C VAL A 75 7.99 -1.80 -5.15
N LEU A 76 7.66 -2.60 -6.18
CA LEU A 76 6.57 -3.56 -6.15
C LEU A 76 6.96 -4.75 -5.27
N ASN A 77 6.66 -4.64 -3.99
CA ASN A 77 7.00 -5.64 -2.99
C ASN A 77 5.94 -6.73 -2.87
N LYS A 78 6.29 -7.83 -2.18
CA LYS A 78 5.45 -9.03 -1.99
C LYS A 78 5.04 -9.67 -3.31
N CYS A 79 5.91 -9.65 -4.30
CA CYS A 79 5.66 -10.24 -5.61
C CYS A 79 5.46 -11.76 -5.61
N ASP A 80 5.63 -12.42 -4.48
CA ASP A 80 5.30 -13.82 -4.23
C ASP A 80 3.82 -14.03 -3.86
N LEU A 81 3.09 -12.96 -3.53
CA LEU A 81 1.67 -12.97 -3.20
C LEU A 81 0.79 -12.48 -4.35
N SER A 82 1.39 -12.04 -5.45
CA SER A 82 0.70 -11.61 -6.67
C SER A 82 0.98 -12.57 -7.83
N GLU A 83 0.13 -12.55 -8.84
CA GLU A 83 0.31 -13.30 -10.07
C GLU A 83 1.51 -12.75 -10.84
N ASN A 84 2.43 -13.64 -11.25
CA ASN A 84 3.72 -13.24 -11.80
C ASN A 84 3.60 -12.44 -13.10
N ASP A 85 2.75 -12.91 -14.01
CA ASP A 85 2.46 -12.28 -15.31
C ASP A 85 1.85 -10.86 -15.11
N GLN A 86 0.91 -10.72 -14.17
CA GLN A 86 0.29 -9.43 -13.86
C GLN A 86 1.30 -8.47 -13.23
N THR A 87 2.18 -8.97 -12.36
CA THR A 87 3.24 -8.14 -11.77
C THR A 87 4.23 -7.65 -12.83
N ASP A 88 4.59 -8.51 -13.80
CA ASP A 88 5.49 -8.13 -14.88
C ASP A 88 4.84 -7.12 -15.85
N ARG A 89 3.54 -7.26 -16.10
CA ARG A 89 2.76 -6.24 -16.86
C ARG A 89 2.70 -4.91 -16.11
N TRP A 90 2.45 -4.91 -14.79
CA TRP A 90 2.52 -3.69 -13.99
C TRP A 90 3.90 -3.02 -14.02
N CYS A 91 4.97 -3.81 -13.97
CA CYS A 91 6.31 -3.26 -14.12
C CYS A 91 6.54 -2.60 -15.48
N ARG A 92 5.94 -3.11 -16.56
CA ARG A 92 6.00 -2.48 -17.90
C ARG A 92 5.22 -1.18 -17.90
N VAL A 93 3.94 -1.19 -17.52
CA VAL A 93 3.08 0.00 -17.43
C VAL A 93 3.76 1.13 -16.66
N LEU A 94 4.33 0.83 -15.47
CA LEU A 94 4.99 1.86 -14.66
C LEU A 94 6.28 2.39 -15.29
N ARG A 95 7.01 1.58 -16.08
CA ARG A 95 8.19 2.04 -16.84
C ARG A 95 7.81 2.91 -18.01
N ASP A 96 6.70 2.62 -18.66
CA ASP A 96 6.16 3.42 -19.76
C ASP A 96 5.70 4.81 -19.26
N GLU A 97 5.38 4.93 -17.97
CA GLU A 97 5.19 6.21 -17.26
C GLU A 97 6.50 6.88 -16.81
N ASP A 98 7.66 6.49 -17.35
CA ASP A 98 9.00 6.97 -16.96
C ASP A 98 9.38 6.69 -15.49
N MET A 99 8.70 5.74 -14.83
CA MET A 99 8.98 5.39 -13.44
C MET A 99 10.10 4.35 -13.31
N SER A 100 11.09 4.64 -12.48
CA SER A 100 12.05 3.63 -12.05
C SER A 100 11.38 2.62 -11.13
N VAL A 101 11.11 1.40 -11.61
CA VAL A 101 10.39 0.38 -10.85
C VAL A 101 11.16 -0.93 -10.76
N VAL A 102 11.13 -1.54 -9.58
CA VAL A 102 11.67 -2.88 -9.34
C VAL A 102 10.62 -3.78 -8.68
N ARG A 103 10.60 -5.04 -9.12
CA ARG A 103 9.83 -6.12 -8.55
C ARG A 103 10.64 -6.79 -7.43
N MET A 104 10.03 -7.00 -6.24
CA MET A 104 10.74 -7.51 -5.07
C MET A 104 9.91 -8.43 -4.18
N ASN A 105 10.61 -9.40 -3.57
CA ASN A 105 10.17 -10.08 -2.36
C ASN A 105 11.14 -9.78 -1.23
N SER A 106 10.79 -8.85 -0.36
CA SER A 106 11.66 -8.43 0.75
C SER A 106 11.91 -9.55 1.77
N VAL A 107 11.03 -10.56 1.89
CA VAL A 107 11.19 -11.70 2.80
C VAL A 107 12.18 -12.71 2.22
N LYS A 108 11.92 -13.20 1.02
CA LYS A 108 12.74 -14.25 0.37
C LYS A 108 13.97 -13.71 -0.37
N GLY A 109 14.08 -12.38 -0.52
CA GLY A 109 15.20 -11.75 -1.20
C GLY A 109 15.26 -11.95 -2.70
N ARG A 110 14.16 -12.16 -3.35
CA ARG A 110 14.10 -12.10 -4.81
C ARG A 110 14.16 -10.64 -5.25
N GLY A 111 14.99 -10.34 -6.24
CA GLY A 111 15.18 -9.00 -6.80
C GLY A 111 16.32 -8.14 -6.19
N PRO A 112 17.30 -8.69 -5.43
CA PRO A 112 18.36 -7.85 -4.84
C PRO A 112 19.19 -7.15 -5.92
N GLY A 113 19.50 -7.80 -7.05
CA GLY A 113 20.22 -7.19 -8.16
C GLY A 113 19.49 -6.01 -8.77
N ALA A 114 18.19 -6.16 -9.03
CA ALA A 114 17.35 -5.07 -9.55
C ALA A 114 17.24 -3.90 -8.55
N LEU A 115 17.13 -4.20 -7.25
CA LEU A 115 17.14 -3.16 -6.22
C LEU A 115 18.50 -2.46 -6.15
N THR A 116 19.61 -3.20 -6.26
CA THR A 116 20.96 -2.61 -6.30
C THR A 116 21.09 -1.69 -7.50
N SER A 117 20.67 -2.13 -8.70
CA SER A 117 20.69 -1.28 -9.90
C SER A 117 19.85 -0.01 -9.74
N LEU A 118 18.66 -0.11 -9.11
CA LEU A 118 17.84 1.05 -8.79
C LEU A 118 18.56 2.01 -7.84
N LEU A 119 19.18 1.49 -6.78
CA LEU A 119 19.94 2.28 -5.81
C LEU A 119 21.18 2.93 -6.44
N ASP A 120 21.88 2.23 -7.33
CA ASP A 120 23.03 2.78 -8.07
C ASP A 120 22.57 3.94 -8.98
N GLY A 121 21.45 3.80 -9.66
CA GLY A 121 20.83 4.87 -10.44
C GLY A 121 20.47 6.09 -9.59
N VAL A 122 19.87 5.85 -8.43
CA VAL A 122 19.51 6.90 -7.46
C VAL A 122 20.77 7.61 -6.92
N GLU A 123 21.80 6.86 -6.54
CA GLU A 123 23.07 7.41 -6.05
C GLU A 123 23.72 8.33 -7.11
N LYS A 124 23.77 7.84 -8.36
CA LYS A 124 24.29 8.62 -9.49
C LYS A 124 23.49 9.91 -9.69
N ALA A 125 22.17 9.84 -9.71
CA ALA A 125 21.28 11.00 -9.87
C ALA A 125 21.46 12.02 -8.74
N VAL A 126 21.56 11.57 -7.48
CA VAL A 126 21.81 12.43 -6.33
C VAL A 126 23.16 13.12 -6.44
N ASN A 127 24.24 12.39 -6.76
CA ASN A 127 25.58 12.95 -6.82
C ASN A 127 25.73 13.92 -8.03
N GLN A 128 25.16 13.62 -9.18
CA GLN A 128 25.09 14.57 -10.31
C GLN A 128 24.36 15.87 -9.94
N ARG A 129 23.23 15.76 -9.22
CA ARG A 129 22.50 16.94 -8.73
C ARG A 129 23.32 17.77 -7.74
N ARG A 130 24.13 17.13 -6.88
CA ARG A 130 25.05 17.80 -5.97
C ARG A 130 26.17 18.52 -6.71
N GLU A 131 26.80 17.83 -7.66
CA GLU A 131 27.88 18.37 -8.50
C GLU A 131 27.42 19.64 -9.25
N ARG A 132 26.21 19.61 -9.86
CA ARG A 132 25.61 20.80 -10.50
C ARG A 132 25.45 21.99 -9.56
N LYS A 133 25.41 21.76 -8.24
CA LYS A 133 25.35 22.77 -7.19
C LYS A 133 26.72 23.11 -6.58
N GLY A 134 27.82 22.61 -7.14
CA GLY A 134 29.17 22.80 -6.61
C GLY A 134 29.43 22.06 -5.30
N LEU A 135 28.64 21.03 -4.97
CA LEU A 135 28.78 20.24 -3.75
C LEU A 135 29.49 18.93 -4.00
N LEU A 136 30.37 18.51 -3.10
CA LEU A 136 31.07 17.22 -3.18
C LEU A 136 30.08 16.04 -3.11
N PRO A 137 30.38 14.93 -3.81
CA PRO A 137 29.66 13.67 -3.66
C PRO A 137 29.63 13.20 -2.20
N ARG A 138 28.55 12.58 -1.79
CA ARG A 138 28.43 11.95 -0.47
C ARG A 138 27.44 10.78 -0.51
N GLU A 139 27.44 10.00 0.55
CA GLU A 139 26.42 8.96 0.75
C GLU A 139 25.01 9.57 0.68
N PRO A 140 24.15 9.12 -0.26
CA PRO A 140 22.78 9.61 -0.33
C PRO A 140 21.96 9.25 0.92
N ARG A 141 21.11 10.17 1.31
CA ARG A 141 20.10 9.97 2.34
C ARG A 141 18.83 9.47 1.68
N LEU A 142 18.53 8.19 1.87
CA LEU A 142 17.36 7.54 1.30
C LEU A 142 16.25 7.44 2.33
N MET A 143 15.08 7.88 1.95
CA MET A 143 13.86 7.68 2.71
C MET A 143 13.07 6.52 2.11
N VAL A 144 12.53 5.62 2.95
CA VAL A 144 11.62 4.56 2.51
C VAL A 144 10.22 4.87 3.01
N CYS A 145 9.28 5.06 2.11
CA CYS A 145 7.88 5.34 2.45
C CYS A 145 6.94 4.35 1.74
N GLY A 146 5.69 4.33 2.17
CA GLY A 146 4.65 3.43 1.68
C GLY A 146 3.57 3.23 2.73
N LEU A 147 2.47 2.60 2.35
CA LEU A 147 1.36 2.31 3.25
C LEU A 147 1.77 1.38 4.41
N PRO A 148 0.99 1.31 5.49
CA PRO A 148 1.18 0.29 6.52
C PRO A 148 1.22 -1.10 5.89
N ASN A 149 2.07 -1.97 6.44
CA ASN A 149 2.24 -3.36 5.99
C ASN A 149 2.76 -3.56 4.55
N SER A 150 3.22 -2.52 3.84
CA SER A 150 3.85 -2.66 2.50
C SER A 150 5.22 -3.37 2.53
N GLY A 151 5.78 -3.62 3.71
CA GLY A 151 7.06 -4.33 3.89
C GLY A 151 8.28 -3.44 4.06
N LYS A 152 8.11 -2.14 4.40
CA LYS A 152 9.21 -1.18 4.63
C LYS A 152 10.26 -1.69 5.61
N SER A 153 9.86 -2.04 6.84
CA SER A 153 10.79 -2.51 7.87
C SER A 153 11.49 -3.82 7.47
N THR A 154 10.80 -4.69 6.71
CA THR A 154 11.40 -5.91 6.15
C THR A 154 12.48 -5.58 5.13
N LEU A 155 12.21 -4.65 4.21
CA LEU A 155 13.20 -4.17 3.24
C LEU A 155 14.39 -3.52 3.94
N LEU A 156 14.13 -2.63 4.91
CA LEU A 156 15.18 -1.96 5.67
C LEU A 156 16.08 -2.96 6.43
N ASN A 157 15.50 -3.95 7.12
CA ASN A 157 16.24 -5.00 7.80
C ASN A 157 17.12 -5.79 6.83
N ARG A 158 16.60 -6.06 5.63
CA ARG A 158 17.36 -6.76 4.61
C ARG A 158 18.54 -5.94 4.10
N LEU A 159 18.33 -4.66 3.83
CA LEU A 159 19.41 -3.75 3.38
C LEU A 159 20.50 -3.58 4.44
N VAL A 160 20.12 -3.54 5.72
CA VAL A 160 21.06 -3.40 6.84
C VAL A 160 21.75 -4.73 7.19
N GLY A 161 21.21 -5.88 6.73
CA GLY A 161 21.71 -7.20 7.07
C GLY A 161 21.48 -7.63 8.53
N LYS A 162 20.62 -6.94 9.27
CA LYS A 162 20.29 -7.22 10.69
C LYS A 162 18.83 -6.89 10.97
N ASN A 163 18.21 -7.57 11.95
CA ASN A 163 16.86 -7.28 12.44
C ASN A 163 16.84 -6.05 13.36
N ARG A 164 17.19 -4.88 12.82
CA ARG A 164 17.28 -3.62 13.56
C ARG A 164 15.94 -2.88 13.62
N PHE A 165 15.11 -3.06 12.60
CA PHE A 165 13.81 -2.43 12.49
C PHE A 165 12.72 -3.41 12.90
N LYS A 166 11.76 -2.96 13.72
CA LYS A 166 10.64 -3.81 14.13
C LYS A 166 9.71 -4.05 12.95
N ALA A 167 9.80 -5.23 12.36
CA ALA A 167 8.86 -5.72 11.36
C ALA A 167 7.70 -6.42 12.05
N GLY A 168 6.46 -6.17 11.64
CA GLY A 168 5.28 -6.83 12.19
C GLY A 168 3.99 -6.41 11.52
N LYS A 169 2.94 -7.21 11.69
CA LYS A 169 1.61 -6.99 11.08
C LYS A 169 0.81 -5.85 11.77
N LYS A 170 1.30 -5.27 12.88
CA LYS A 170 0.59 -4.21 13.61
C LYS A 170 1.05 -2.83 13.11
N PRO A 171 0.12 -1.95 12.69
CA PRO A 171 0.42 -0.57 12.32
C PRO A 171 1.00 0.22 13.49
N GLY A 172 2.03 1.06 13.24
CA GLY A 172 2.56 2.00 14.24
C GLY A 172 3.70 1.46 15.12
N LEU A 173 4.42 0.42 14.69
CA LEU A 173 5.55 -0.15 15.45
C LEU A 173 6.81 0.74 15.48
N THR A 174 7.01 1.60 14.49
CA THR A 174 8.18 2.48 14.40
C THR A 174 7.88 3.82 15.09
N ARG A 175 8.68 4.16 16.12
CA ARG A 175 8.60 5.43 16.87
C ARG A 175 9.80 6.32 16.54
N GLY A 176 9.56 7.42 15.80
CA GLY A 176 10.58 8.41 15.46
C GLY A 176 11.43 8.05 14.23
N ALA A 177 11.99 9.06 13.57
CA ALA A 177 12.86 8.91 12.42
C ALA A 177 14.29 8.57 12.88
N GLN A 178 14.86 7.49 12.36
CA GLN A 178 16.22 7.06 12.67
C GLN A 178 17.03 6.86 11.38
N TRP A 179 18.26 7.43 11.35
CA TRP A 179 19.20 7.21 10.27
C TRP A 179 20.03 5.95 10.52
N VAL A 180 20.11 5.09 9.52
CA VAL A 180 20.92 3.87 9.57
C VAL A 180 21.81 3.82 8.35
N ARG A 181 23.12 3.71 8.58
CA ARG A 181 24.11 3.54 7.51
C ARG A 181 24.11 2.11 6.97
N VAL A 182 24.07 1.99 5.65
CA VAL A 182 23.98 0.71 4.95
C VAL A 182 25.15 0.58 3.97
N ALA A 183 25.87 -0.53 4.07
CA ALA A 183 26.98 -0.90 3.18
C ALA A 183 28.03 0.21 2.95
N ASN A 184 28.16 1.18 3.84
CA ASN A 184 28.97 2.40 3.69
C ASN A 184 28.68 3.20 2.41
N ARG A 185 27.47 3.05 1.84
CA ARG A 185 27.04 3.72 0.60
C ARG A 185 25.82 4.61 0.79
N TYR A 186 24.93 4.27 1.73
CA TYR A 186 23.65 4.96 1.92
C TYR A 186 23.36 5.20 3.39
N GLN A 187 22.64 6.29 3.68
CA GLN A 187 21.99 6.52 4.95
C GLN A 187 20.49 6.33 4.76
N LEU A 188 19.89 5.33 5.40
CA LEU A 188 18.46 5.04 5.32
C LEU A 188 17.71 5.68 6.46
N LEU A 189 16.63 6.37 6.16
CA LEU A 189 15.68 6.89 7.12
C LEU A 189 14.52 5.91 7.28
N ASP A 190 14.41 5.29 8.46
CA ASP A 190 13.21 4.57 8.83
C ASP A 190 12.18 5.58 9.31
N THR A 191 11.15 5.75 8.51
CA THR A 191 10.02 6.58 8.86
C THR A 191 8.86 5.69 9.30
N PRO A 192 8.13 6.04 10.38
CA PRO A 192 6.84 5.41 10.65
C PRO A 192 6.01 5.45 9.37
N GLY A 193 5.22 4.39 9.08
CA GLY A 193 4.36 4.33 7.89
C GLY A 193 3.57 5.63 7.69
N ILE A 194 4.19 6.60 7.03
CA ILE A 194 3.75 8.00 7.00
C ILE A 194 2.65 8.19 5.96
N LEU A 195 2.57 7.28 5.00
CA LEU A 195 1.50 7.33 4.02
C LEU A 195 0.23 6.74 4.62
N TYR A 196 -0.83 7.52 4.53
CA TYR A 196 -2.18 7.03 4.80
C TYR A 196 -2.78 6.53 3.49
N PRO A 197 -3.56 5.43 3.54
CA PRO A 197 -4.25 4.96 2.35
C PRO A 197 -5.15 6.07 1.81
N ARG A 198 -5.03 6.38 0.54
CA ARG A 198 -6.02 7.16 -0.17
C ARG A 198 -7.18 6.22 -0.51
N ILE A 199 -8.30 6.39 0.15
CA ILE A 199 -9.46 5.55 -0.07
C ILE A 199 -10.38 6.23 -1.07
N GLU A 200 -10.35 5.73 -2.30
CA GLU A 200 -11.20 6.18 -3.39
C GLU A 200 -12.36 5.19 -3.58
N GLY A 201 -13.35 5.31 -2.72
CA GLY A 201 -14.55 4.47 -2.78
C GLY A 201 -14.40 3.10 -2.14
N GLU A 202 -15.45 2.30 -2.32
CA GLU A 202 -15.61 0.99 -1.66
C GLU A 202 -14.61 -0.05 -2.17
N THR A 203 -14.31 -0.05 -3.46
CA THR A 203 -13.38 -1.01 -4.07
C THR A 203 -11.96 -0.84 -3.53
N SER A 204 -11.44 0.40 -3.51
CA SER A 204 -10.11 0.69 -2.96
C SER A 204 -10.02 0.32 -1.48
N LEU A 205 -11.05 0.65 -0.67
CA LEU A 205 -11.11 0.27 0.74
C LEU A 205 -11.05 -1.25 0.92
N SER A 206 -11.84 -1.99 0.13
CA SER A 206 -11.94 -3.45 0.21
C SER A 206 -10.61 -4.11 -0.17
N ILE A 207 -9.96 -3.65 -1.23
CA ILE A 207 -8.63 -4.12 -1.65
C ILE A 207 -7.58 -3.84 -0.56
N LEU A 208 -7.55 -2.63 0.00
CA LEU A 208 -6.64 -2.27 1.09
C LEU A 208 -6.89 -3.11 2.36
N ALA A 209 -8.13 -3.51 2.62
CA ALA A 209 -8.47 -4.45 3.68
C ALA A 209 -7.91 -5.85 3.39
N ALA A 210 -8.09 -6.37 2.17
CA ALA A 210 -7.60 -7.68 1.74
C ALA A 210 -6.07 -7.80 1.82
N ILE A 211 -5.33 -6.74 1.53
CA ILE A 211 -3.86 -6.73 1.65
C ILE A 211 -3.36 -6.36 3.04
N GLY A 212 -4.26 -6.05 3.99
CA GLY A 212 -3.94 -5.74 5.38
C GLY A 212 -3.34 -4.33 5.60
N SER A 213 -3.61 -3.38 4.70
CA SER A 213 -3.08 -2.00 4.82
C SER A 213 -3.95 -1.07 5.65
N VAL A 214 -5.17 -1.49 6.03
CA VAL A 214 -6.10 -0.77 6.90
C VAL A 214 -6.47 -1.57 8.14
N LYS A 215 -6.87 -0.86 9.21
CA LYS A 215 -7.29 -1.52 10.46
C LYS A 215 -8.68 -2.12 10.29
N ARG A 216 -8.84 -3.40 10.63
CA ARG A 216 -10.07 -4.16 10.47
C ARG A 216 -11.24 -3.64 11.29
N GLN A 217 -10.96 -3.10 12.50
CA GLN A 217 -11.96 -2.64 13.47
C GLN A 217 -12.84 -1.49 12.99
N VAL A 218 -12.41 -0.76 11.96
CA VAL A 218 -13.11 0.42 11.44
C VAL A 218 -13.73 0.17 10.07
N LEU A 219 -13.69 -1.07 9.58
CA LEU A 219 -14.20 -1.42 8.26
C LEU A 219 -15.72 -1.66 8.29
N PRO A 220 -16.46 -1.22 7.27
CA PRO A 220 -17.83 -1.65 7.03
C PRO A 220 -17.83 -3.11 6.52
N GLN A 221 -17.80 -4.06 7.47
CA GLN A 221 -17.47 -5.46 7.24
C GLN A 221 -18.28 -6.11 6.11
N GLU A 222 -19.61 -5.91 6.13
CA GLU A 222 -20.52 -6.48 5.14
C GLU A 222 -20.21 -5.97 3.72
N LYS A 223 -20.02 -4.66 3.57
CA LYS A 223 -19.68 -4.04 2.28
C LYS A 223 -18.32 -4.52 1.75
N VAL A 224 -17.33 -4.56 2.64
CA VAL A 224 -15.98 -5.03 2.30
C VAL A 224 -16.01 -6.49 1.86
N ALA A 225 -16.70 -7.35 2.61
CA ALA A 225 -16.81 -8.77 2.28
C ALA A 225 -17.52 -8.96 0.93
N ARG A 226 -18.67 -8.31 0.73
CA ARG A 226 -19.42 -8.34 -0.52
C ARG A 226 -18.57 -7.93 -1.72
N ARG A 227 -17.86 -6.80 -1.62
CA ARG A 227 -17.05 -6.31 -2.73
C ARG A 227 -15.87 -7.23 -3.05
N LEU A 228 -15.22 -7.80 -2.05
CA LEU A 228 -14.13 -8.75 -2.27
C LEU A 228 -14.61 -10.06 -2.90
N LEU A 229 -15.75 -10.60 -2.46
CA LEU A 229 -16.37 -11.77 -3.08
C LEU A 229 -16.76 -11.51 -4.53
N GLN A 230 -17.34 -10.34 -4.82
CA GLN A 230 -17.65 -9.91 -6.19
C GLN A 230 -16.39 -9.88 -7.06
N ILE A 231 -15.29 -9.29 -6.59
CA ILE A 231 -14.02 -9.25 -7.33
C ILE A 231 -13.51 -10.67 -7.60
N LEU A 232 -13.57 -11.57 -6.62
CA LEU A 232 -13.18 -12.96 -6.81
C LEU A 232 -14.07 -13.67 -7.84
N HIS A 233 -15.38 -13.44 -7.77
CA HIS A 233 -16.35 -14.02 -8.71
C HIS A 233 -16.16 -13.49 -10.14
N GLU A 234 -16.08 -12.16 -10.31
CA GLU A 234 -15.82 -11.49 -11.61
C GLU A 234 -14.55 -12.00 -12.30
N ARG A 235 -13.59 -12.50 -11.52
CA ARG A 235 -12.33 -13.07 -12.00
C ARG A 235 -12.33 -14.58 -12.16
N GLY A 236 -13.44 -15.25 -11.89
CA GLY A 236 -13.51 -16.70 -11.89
C GLY A 236 -12.58 -17.37 -10.86
N ARG A 237 -12.26 -16.66 -9.75
CA ARG A 237 -11.35 -17.14 -8.70
C ARG A 237 -12.07 -17.48 -7.39
N LEU A 238 -13.41 -17.30 -7.34
CA LEU A 238 -14.17 -17.53 -6.11
C LEU A 238 -14.03 -18.96 -5.61
N ASP A 239 -14.23 -19.95 -6.48
CA ASP A 239 -14.18 -21.37 -6.14
C ASP A 239 -12.77 -21.83 -5.72
N GLU A 240 -11.73 -21.16 -6.22
CA GLU A 240 -10.37 -21.43 -5.80
C GLU A 240 -10.13 -21.04 -4.34
N PHE A 241 -10.69 -19.91 -3.90
CA PHE A 241 -10.50 -19.38 -2.55
C PHE A 241 -11.53 -19.88 -1.55
N LEU A 242 -12.76 -20.09 -2.01
CA LEU A 242 -13.94 -20.38 -1.21
C LEU A 242 -14.85 -21.41 -1.92
N PRO A 243 -14.36 -22.64 -2.16
CA PRO A 243 -15.16 -23.69 -2.82
C PRO A 243 -16.45 -24.00 -2.07
N GLU A 244 -16.49 -23.69 -0.75
CA GLU A 244 -17.67 -23.89 0.09
C GLU A 244 -18.84 -22.96 -0.28
N LEU A 245 -18.61 -21.93 -1.08
CA LEU A 245 -19.65 -20.99 -1.57
C LEU A 245 -20.29 -21.44 -2.88
N GLU A 246 -19.82 -22.53 -3.50
CA GLU A 246 -20.39 -23.05 -4.73
C GLU A 246 -21.90 -23.34 -4.57
N GLY A 247 -22.72 -22.80 -5.48
CA GLY A 247 -24.18 -22.96 -5.47
C GLY A 247 -24.91 -22.23 -4.35
N ARG A 248 -24.26 -21.35 -3.60
CA ARG A 248 -24.87 -20.57 -2.51
C ARG A 248 -25.16 -19.14 -2.94
N ASP A 249 -26.24 -18.56 -2.39
CA ASP A 249 -26.61 -17.15 -2.57
C ASP A 249 -25.83 -16.28 -1.54
N TRP A 250 -24.55 -16.07 -1.81
CA TRP A 250 -23.67 -15.25 -0.96
C TRP A 250 -23.84 -13.74 -1.27
N GLU A 251 -24.43 -13.37 -2.40
CA GLU A 251 -24.51 -11.97 -2.83
C GLU A 251 -25.40 -11.13 -1.89
N ARG A 252 -26.43 -11.74 -1.36
CA ARG A 252 -27.39 -11.07 -0.49
C ARG A 252 -26.81 -10.79 0.90
N GLU A 253 -26.25 -11.79 1.56
CA GLU A 253 -25.76 -11.73 2.95
C GLU A 253 -24.42 -12.47 3.08
N PRO A 254 -23.32 -11.93 2.51
CA PRO A 254 -22.05 -12.63 2.40
C PRO A 254 -21.47 -13.11 3.73
N LEU A 255 -21.53 -12.31 4.80
CA LEU A 255 -20.99 -12.71 6.09
C LEU A 255 -21.81 -13.76 6.81
N ILE A 256 -23.14 -13.77 6.61
CA ILE A 256 -24.00 -14.82 7.13
C ILE A 256 -23.71 -16.12 6.38
N CYS A 257 -23.64 -16.07 5.05
CA CYS A 257 -23.29 -17.24 4.24
C CYS A 257 -21.93 -17.81 4.62
N LEU A 258 -20.90 -16.97 4.79
CA LEU A 258 -19.58 -17.41 5.25
C LEU A 258 -19.59 -17.98 6.68
N ALA A 259 -20.40 -17.42 7.59
CA ALA A 259 -20.55 -17.94 8.93
C ALA A 259 -21.18 -19.33 8.92
N ASP A 260 -22.20 -19.52 8.10
CA ASP A 260 -22.91 -20.81 7.97
C ASP A 260 -21.99 -21.91 7.40
N VAL A 261 -21.28 -21.63 6.28
CA VAL A 261 -20.41 -22.64 5.67
C VAL A 261 -19.22 -23.00 6.56
N TRP A 262 -18.80 -22.09 7.44
CA TRP A 262 -17.74 -22.37 8.41
C TRP A 262 -18.23 -22.85 9.78
N GLY A 263 -19.54 -23.05 9.94
CA GLY A 263 -20.16 -23.61 11.15
C GLY A 263 -20.11 -22.69 12.36
N TYR A 264 -20.08 -21.35 12.14
CA TYR A 264 -20.09 -20.39 13.25
C TYR A 264 -21.51 -20.20 13.77
N GLN A 265 -21.76 -20.63 15.02
CA GLN A 265 -23.04 -20.51 15.69
C GLN A 265 -23.02 -19.37 16.72
N SER A 266 -24.21 -18.84 17.05
CA SER A 266 -24.39 -17.74 18.03
C SER A 266 -24.02 -18.13 19.49
N LYS A 267 -23.79 -19.39 19.79
CA LYS A 267 -23.42 -19.88 21.12
C LYS A 267 -21.91 -19.83 21.44
N GLY A 268 -21.07 -19.32 20.51
CA GLY A 268 -19.62 -19.20 20.70
C GLY A 268 -19.19 -17.80 21.17
N GLU A 269 -17.90 -17.61 21.47
CA GLU A 269 -17.35 -16.28 21.76
C GLU A 269 -17.40 -15.38 20.51
N GLY A 270 -18.07 -14.24 20.60
CA GLY A 270 -18.20 -13.23 19.56
C GLY A 270 -19.31 -13.50 18.52
N GLU A 271 -19.62 -12.47 17.78
CA GLU A 271 -20.65 -12.48 16.73
C GLU A 271 -20.20 -13.38 15.56
N PRO A 272 -21.03 -14.32 15.06
CA PRO A 272 -20.68 -15.22 13.96
C PRO A 272 -20.16 -14.50 12.71
N THR A 273 -20.78 -13.41 12.32
CA THR A 273 -20.41 -12.58 11.16
C THR A 273 -19.05 -11.89 11.35
N LEU A 274 -18.73 -11.44 12.56
CA LEU A 274 -17.41 -10.87 12.87
C LEU A 274 -16.31 -11.94 12.74
N ARG A 275 -16.55 -13.14 13.28
CA ARG A 275 -15.62 -14.28 13.17
C ARG A 275 -15.42 -14.69 11.70
N ALA A 276 -16.51 -14.71 10.93
CA ALA A 276 -16.46 -14.99 9.49
C ALA A 276 -15.64 -13.94 8.75
N PHE A 277 -15.88 -12.65 9.03
CA PHE A 277 -15.12 -11.56 8.43
C PHE A 277 -13.61 -11.63 8.74
N GLU A 278 -13.27 -11.86 10.00
CA GLU A 278 -11.86 -12.00 10.42
C GLU A 278 -11.17 -13.18 9.72
N ARG A 279 -11.83 -14.35 9.65
CA ARG A 279 -11.32 -15.52 8.94
C ARG A 279 -11.19 -15.25 7.45
N PHE A 280 -12.17 -14.61 6.83
CA PHE A 280 -12.15 -14.26 5.41
C PHE A 280 -10.97 -13.34 5.07
N LEU A 281 -10.77 -12.27 5.83
CA LEU A 281 -9.64 -11.39 5.63
C LEU A 281 -8.29 -12.07 5.90
N ASN A 282 -8.22 -13.01 6.87
CA ASN A 282 -7.00 -13.79 7.09
C ASN A 282 -6.70 -14.67 5.89
N LEU A 283 -7.71 -15.35 5.34
CA LEU A 283 -7.59 -16.16 4.13
C LEU A 283 -6.99 -15.36 2.98
N LEU A 284 -7.42 -14.12 2.77
CA LEU A 284 -6.95 -13.25 1.68
C LEU A 284 -5.58 -12.61 1.98
N THR A 285 -5.28 -12.33 3.23
CA THR A 285 -4.04 -11.64 3.62
C THR A 285 -2.84 -12.58 3.69
N ASP A 286 -3.02 -13.79 4.23
CA ASP A 286 -1.96 -14.74 4.59
C ASP A 286 -1.88 -15.93 3.62
N ASN A 287 -2.52 -15.83 2.48
CA ASN A 287 -2.77 -16.96 1.65
C ASN A 287 -1.56 -17.42 0.82
N SER A 288 -1.52 -18.71 0.55
CA SER A 288 -0.55 -19.35 -0.32
C SER A 288 -0.87 -19.21 -1.82
N LYS A 289 -2.06 -18.69 -2.15
CA LYS A 289 -2.53 -18.52 -3.53
C LYS A 289 -2.29 -17.09 -3.99
N PRO A 290 -1.42 -16.85 -4.98
CA PRO A 290 -1.17 -15.51 -5.50
C PRO A 290 -2.44 -14.89 -6.08
N ILE A 291 -2.67 -13.60 -5.78
CA ILE A 291 -3.77 -12.82 -6.34
C ILE A 291 -3.36 -11.38 -6.57
N THR A 292 -3.66 -10.85 -7.75
CA THR A 292 -3.50 -9.44 -8.09
C THR A 292 -4.88 -8.79 -8.06
N TRP A 293 -5.18 -7.99 -7.06
CA TRP A 293 -6.49 -7.34 -6.88
C TRP A 293 -6.77 -6.28 -7.94
N GLU A 294 -5.73 -5.67 -8.49
CA GLU A 294 -5.80 -4.63 -9.50
C GLU A 294 -5.06 -5.08 -10.75
N LEU A 295 -5.81 -5.35 -11.83
CA LEU A 295 -5.21 -5.72 -13.09
C LEU A 295 -4.59 -4.49 -13.78
N PRO A 296 -3.45 -4.65 -14.44
CA PRO A 296 -2.91 -3.60 -15.30
C PRO A 296 -3.86 -3.32 -16.47
N PRO A 297 -3.81 -2.11 -17.05
CA PRO A 297 -4.56 -1.80 -18.27
C PRO A 297 -4.40 -2.90 -19.33
N ALA A 298 -5.44 -3.12 -20.11
CA ALA A 298 -5.33 -4.02 -21.27
C ALA A 298 -4.23 -3.49 -22.20
N ALA A 299 -3.39 -4.40 -22.72
CA ALA A 299 -2.43 -4.01 -23.75
C ALA A 299 -3.21 -3.46 -24.95
N GLU A 300 -2.79 -2.35 -25.52
CA GLU A 300 -3.36 -1.87 -26.77
C GLU A 300 -3.14 -2.94 -27.86
N PRO A 301 -4.13 -3.20 -28.73
CA PRO A 301 -3.95 -4.18 -29.80
C PRO A 301 -2.88 -3.65 -30.77
N GLY A 302 -1.65 -4.13 -30.65
CA GLY A 302 -0.53 -3.77 -31.52
C GLY A 302 0.87 -3.81 -30.89
N GLU A 303 1.02 -4.16 -29.59
CA GLU A 303 2.33 -4.39 -28.96
C GLU A 303 2.72 -5.87 -28.87
#